data_4f6a9d9b8696747e5d55a3a14a711d1e
#
_entry.id   4f6a9d9b8696747e5d55a3a14a711d1e
#
_cell.length_a   1.000
_cell.length_b   1.000
_cell.length_c   1.000
_cell.angle_alpha   90.00
_cell.angle_beta   90.00
_cell.angle_gamma   90.00
#
_symmetry.space_group_name_H-M   'P 1'
#
loop_
_entity.id
_entity.type
_entity.pdbx_description
1 polymer ?
#
loop_
_entity_poly.entity_id
_entity_poly.type
_entity_poly.pdbx_seq_one_letter_code
_entity_poly.pdbx_strand_id
1 'polypeptide(L)'
;MQSGISYDKLNYISQQLKKIANDLQYIADQTSEIVNGIEKNGFWIGKSADYFQAQFKKFTSCFDETYNQVTSYALAIENTITKYKTIEESVFRKMV
;
A
#
# COMPACT_ATOMS: atom_id res chain seq x y z
N MET A 1 29.97 -14.09 -10.70
CA MET A 1 28.76 -13.26 -10.71
C MET A 1 28.68 -12.44 -9.44
N GLN A 2 28.53 -11.16 -9.56
CA GLN A 2 28.30 -10.34 -8.41
C GLN A 2 26.82 -10.23 -8.13
N SER A 3 26.43 -10.61 -6.94
CA SER A 3 25.14 -10.19 -6.44
C SER A 3 25.33 -8.80 -5.85
N GLY A 4 24.72 -7.84 -6.47
CA GLY A 4 24.79 -6.47 -6.01
C GLY A 4 23.43 -5.92 -5.68
N ILE A 5 23.43 -4.83 -4.97
CA ILE A 5 22.22 -4.13 -4.61
C ILE A 5 22.37 -2.67 -5.02
N SER A 6 21.36 -2.13 -5.68
CA SER A 6 21.33 -0.71 -6.01
C SER A 6 20.43 0.00 -5.01
N TYR A 7 21.04 0.67 -4.05
CA TYR A 7 20.31 1.38 -3.00
C TYR A 7 19.42 2.48 -3.57
N ASP A 8 19.91 3.23 -4.53
CA ASP A 8 19.14 4.32 -5.15
C ASP A 8 17.89 3.80 -5.86
N LYS A 9 18.04 2.73 -6.64
CA LYS A 9 16.92 2.14 -7.36
C LYS A 9 15.91 1.51 -6.43
N LEU A 10 16.36 0.78 -5.41
CA LEU A 10 15.47 0.17 -4.44
C LEU A 10 14.74 1.21 -3.60
N ASN A 11 15.46 2.26 -3.21
CA ASN A 11 14.84 3.35 -2.47
C ASN A 11 13.76 4.05 -3.31
N TYR A 12 14.04 4.27 -4.60
CA TYR A 12 13.07 4.84 -5.53
C TYR A 12 11.83 3.94 -5.63
N ILE A 13 12.02 2.63 -5.78
CA ILE A 13 10.91 1.68 -5.87
C ILE A 13 10.07 1.70 -4.58
N SER A 14 10.71 1.72 -3.41
CA SER A 14 9.98 1.77 -2.15
C SER A 14 9.14 3.05 -2.04
N GLN A 15 9.68 4.19 -2.48
CA GLN A 15 8.94 5.45 -2.49
C GLN A 15 7.77 5.42 -3.47
N GLN A 16 7.95 4.80 -4.64
CA GLN A 16 6.86 4.63 -5.61
C GLN A 16 5.75 3.73 -5.04
N LEU A 17 6.11 2.66 -4.34
CA LEU A 17 5.13 1.79 -3.71
C LEU A 17 4.34 2.51 -2.62
N LYS A 18 5.00 3.33 -1.82
CA LYS A 18 4.33 4.16 -0.80
C LYS A 18 3.36 5.14 -1.43
N LYS A 19 3.75 5.75 -2.53
CA LYS A 19 2.88 6.66 -3.27
C LYS A 19 1.65 5.94 -3.79
N ILE A 20 1.84 4.75 -4.37
CA ILE A 20 0.73 3.93 -4.87
C ILE A 20 -0.22 3.56 -3.72
N ALA A 21 0.32 3.16 -2.56
CA ALA A 21 -0.49 2.85 -1.39
C ALA A 21 -1.33 4.05 -0.96
N ASN A 22 -0.74 5.23 -0.92
CA ASN A 22 -1.46 6.47 -0.56
C ASN A 22 -2.54 6.81 -1.60
N ASP A 23 -2.25 6.62 -2.89
CA ASP A 23 -3.22 6.83 -3.96
C ASP A 23 -4.40 5.87 -3.84
N LEU A 24 -4.14 4.60 -3.51
CA LEU A 24 -5.17 3.60 -3.27
C LEU A 24 -6.08 4.01 -2.10
N GLN A 25 -5.47 4.49 -1.01
CA GLN A 25 -6.23 4.95 0.15
C GLN A 25 -7.13 6.14 -0.21
N TYR A 26 -6.58 7.09 -0.96
CA TYR A 26 -7.33 8.26 -1.41
C TYR A 26 -8.52 7.84 -2.29
N ILE A 27 -8.29 6.95 -3.25
CA ILE A 27 -9.34 6.45 -4.14
C ILE A 27 -10.43 5.74 -3.34
N ALA A 28 -10.04 4.89 -2.39
CA ALA A 28 -10.98 4.17 -1.54
C ALA A 28 -11.86 5.14 -0.74
N ASP A 29 -11.24 6.17 -0.15
CA ASP A 29 -11.96 7.17 0.65
C ASP A 29 -12.93 7.97 -0.21
N GLN A 30 -12.50 8.42 -1.39
CA GLN A 30 -13.36 9.17 -2.32
C GLN A 30 -14.51 8.30 -2.81
N THR A 31 -14.24 7.06 -3.16
CA THR A 31 -15.26 6.13 -3.63
C THR A 31 -16.29 5.85 -2.53
N SER A 32 -15.83 5.63 -1.31
CA SER A 32 -16.71 5.40 -0.15
C SER A 32 -17.62 6.59 0.12
N GLU A 33 -17.08 7.79 0.02
CA GLU A 33 -17.85 9.02 0.22
C GLU A 33 -18.96 9.16 -0.84
N ILE A 34 -18.63 8.89 -2.10
CA ILE A 34 -19.60 8.95 -3.20
C ILE A 34 -20.70 7.90 -3.00
N VAL A 35 -20.32 6.67 -2.69
CA VAL A 35 -21.27 5.56 -2.53
C VAL A 35 -22.16 5.77 -1.31
N ASN A 36 -21.60 6.24 -0.20
CA ASN A 36 -22.38 6.54 1.00
C ASN A 36 -23.38 7.67 0.75
N GLY A 37 -23.04 8.58 -0.16
CA GLY A 37 -23.93 9.66 -0.56
C GLY A 37 -25.21 9.19 -1.23
N ILE A 38 -25.20 8.04 -1.89
CA ILE A 38 -26.40 7.47 -2.52
C ILE A 38 -27.49 7.23 -1.49
N GLU A 39 -27.14 6.59 -0.39
CA GLU A 39 -28.07 6.29 0.70
C GLU A 39 -28.42 7.55 1.50
N LYS A 40 -27.41 8.32 1.86
CA LYS A 40 -27.56 9.54 2.65
C LYS A 40 -28.52 10.54 1.99
N ASN A 41 -28.45 10.66 0.68
CA ASN A 41 -29.30 11.59 -0.08
C ASN A 41 -30.62 10.95 -0.56
N GLY A 42 -30.86 9.70 -0.21
CA GLY A 42 -32.10 9.02 -0.58
C GLY A 42 -32.23 8.72 -2.06
N PHE A 43 -31.12 8.68 -2.80
CA PHE A 43 -31.17 8.42 -4.24
C PHE A 43 -31.53 6.99 -4.57
N TRP A 44 -31.29 6.07 -3.66
CA TRP A 44 -31.60 4.66 -3.83
C TRP A 44 -31.87 4.02 -2.47
N ILE A 45 -33.09 3.56 -2.26
CA ILE A 45 -33.56 3.03 -0.98
C ILE A 45 -34.23 1.67 -1.24
N GLY A 46 -34.13 0.77 -0.27
CA GLY A 46 -34.79 -0.52 -0.29
C GLY A 46 -33.81 -1.67 -0.28
N LYS A 47 -34.33 -2.88 -0.47
CA LYS A 47 -33.54 -4.12 -0.36
C LYS A 47 -32.40 -4.20 -1.36
N SER A 48 -32.62 -3.74 -2.59
CA SER A 48 -31.57 -3.76 -3.61
C SER A 48 -30.45 -2.77 -3.27
N ALA A 49 -30.79 -1.63 -2.67
CA ALA A 49 -29.79 -0.67 -2.19
C ALA A 49 -28.98 -1.26 -1.03
N ASP A 50 -29.65 -1.93 -0.10
CA ASP A 50 -28.99 -2.60 1.02
C ASP A 50 -28.02 -3.68 0.55
N TYR A 51 -28.44 -4.47 -0.44
CA TYR A 51 -27.58 -5.49 -1.06
C TYR A 51 -26.36 -4.85 -1.70
N PHE A 52 -26.55 -3.76 -2.44
CA PHE A 52 -25.45 -3.04 -3.06
C PHE A 52 -24.46 -2.53 -2.02
N GLN A 53 -24.94 -1.94 -0.92
CA GLN A 53 -24.10 -1.44 0.15
C GLN A 53 -23.28 -2.57 0.79
N ALA A 54 -23.89 -3.74 1.00
CA ALA A 54 -23.19 -4.90 1.54
C ALA A 54 -22.07 -5.37 0.60
N GLN A 55 -22.34 -5.40 -0.71
CA GLN A 55 -21.32 -5.75 -1.70
C GLN A 55 -20.19 -4.73 -1.75
N PHE A 56 -20.53 -3.45 -1.62
CA PHE A 56 -19.53 -2.39 -1.63
C PHE A 56 -18.59 -2.48 -0.42
N LYS A 57 -19.09 -2.89 0.74
CA LYS A 57 -18.23 -3.09 1.92
C LYS A 57 -17.16 -4.15 1.68
N LYS A 58 -17.49 -5.21 0.94
CA LYS A 58 -16.50 -6.23 0.55
C LYS A 58 -15.44 -5.64 -0.37
N PHE A 59 -15.85 -4.77 -1.27
CA PHE A 59 -14.95 -4.08 -2.18
C PHE A 59 -13.97 -3.19 -1.41
N THR A 60 -14.44 -2.42 -0.43
CA THR A 60 -13.56 -1.58 0.39
C THR A 60 -12.57 -2.41 1.20
N SER A 61 -12.97 -3.58 1.69
CA SER A 61 -12.04 -4.49 2.37
C SER A 61 -10.89 -4.92 1.48
N CYS A 62 -11.14 -5.13 0.19
CA CYS A 62 -10.09 -5.46 -0.79
C CYS A 62 -9.09 -4.31 -0.95
N PHE A 63 -9.55 -3.07 -0.93
CA PHE A 63 -8.66 -1.91 -0.98
C PHE A 63 -7.76 -1.86 0.25
N ASP A 64 -8.31 -2.10 1.43
CA ASP A 64 -7.53 -2.10 2.67
C ASP A 64 -6.45 -3.18 2.66
N GLU A 65 -6.80 -4.38 2.21
CA GLU A 65 -5.84 -5.47 2.07
C GLU A 65 -4.74 -5.13 1.08
N THR A 66 -5.10 -4.55 -0.06
CA THR A 66 -4.14 -4.16 -1.09
C THR A 66 -3.21 -3.06 -0.57
N TYR A 67 -3.75 -2.07 0.13
CA TYR A 67 -2.97 -1.03 0.77
C TYR A 67 -1.93 -1.62 1.73
N ASN A 68 -2.36 -2.52 2.60
CA ASN A 68 -1.49 -3.16 3.57
C ASN A 68 -0.39 -3.98 2.89
N GLN A 69 -0.74 -4.67 1.81
CA GLN A 69 0.20 -5.49 1.05
C GLN A 69 1.26 -4.65 0.35
N VAL A 70 0.85 -3.58 -0.32
CA VAL A 70 1.78 -2.68 -1.01
C VAL A 70 2.70 -2.00 0.01
N THR A 71 2.16 -1.56 1.14
CA THR A 71 2.94 -0.98 2.23
C THR A 71 3.96 -1.99 2.77
N SER A 72 3.57 -3.25 2.92
CA SER A 72 4.46 -4.32 3.37
C SER A 72 5.62 -4.54 2.40
N TYR A 73 5.36 -4.47 1.10
CA TYR A 73 6.41 -4.58 0.09
C TYR A 73 7.41 -3.43 0.19
N ALA A 74 6.92 -2.21 0.37
CA ALA A 74 7.79 -1.04 0.54
C ALA A 74 8.69 -1.20 1.78
N LEU A 75 8.11 -1.64 2.89
CA LEU A 75 8.85 -1.89 4.13
C LEU A 75 9.88 -3.01 3.98
N ALA A 76 9.53 -4.08 3.26
CA ALA A 76 10.47 -5.17 2.99
C ALA A 76 11.69 -4.68 2.22
N ILE A 77 11.49 -3.80 1.24
CA ILE A 77 12.59 -3.21 0.47
C ILE A 77 13.44 -2.33 1.39
N GLU A 78 12.83 -1.49 2.20
CA GLU A 78 13.55 -0.63 3.14
C GLU A 78 14.36 -1.44 4.16
N ASN A 79 13.78 -2.51 4.68
CA ASN A 79 14.47 -3.39 5.62
C ASN A 79 15.65 -4.10 4.95
N THR A 80 15.51 -4.48 3.69
CA THR A 80 16.58 -5.08 2.89
C THR A 80 17.74 -4.09 2.74
N ILE A 81 17.44 -2.83 2.39
CA ILE A 81 18.45 -1.79 2.27
C ILE A 81 19.21 -1.62 3.58
N THR A 82 18.49 -1.48 4.68
CA THR A 82 19.09 -1.32 6.01
C THR A 82 19.99 -2.51 6.36
N LYS A 83 19.51 -3.71 6.11
CA LYS A 83 20.24 -4.94 6.41
C LYS A 83 21.55 -5.01 5.62
N TYR A 84 21.52 -4.73 4.33
CA TYR A 84 22.71 -4.75 3.50
C TYR A 84 23.71 -3.67 3.91
N LYS A 85 23.26 -2.47 4.22
CA LYS A 85 24.14 -1.40 4.72
C LYS A 85 24.81 -1.79 6.02
N THR A 86 24.07 -2.41 6.93
CA THR A 86 24.62 -2.88 8.21
C THR A 86 25.68 -3.94 7.99
N ILE A 87 25.46 -4.88 7.09
CA ILE A 87 26.43 -5.93 6.74
C ILE A 87 27.69 -5.31 6.15
N GLU A 88 27.55 -4.37 5.22
CA GLU A 88 28.69 -3.70 4.58
C GLU A 88 29.51 -2.93 5.61
N GLU A 89 28.88 -2.21 6.52
CA GLU A 89 29.57 -1.52 7.60
C GLU A 89 30.33 -2.48 8.52
N SER A 90 29.71 -3.60 8.84
CA SER A 90 30.33 -4.62 9.68
C SER A 90 31.57 -5.21 9.02
N VAL A 91 31.50 -5.52 7.73
CA VAL A 91 32.64 -6.02 6.96
C VAL A 91 33.74 -4.96 6.91
N PHE A 92 33.40 -3.72 6.64
CA PHE A 92 34.37 -2.63 6.59
C PHE A 92 35.12 -2.47 7.93
N ARG A 93 34.43 -2.51 9.04
CA ARG A 93 35.04 -2.43 10.37
C ARG A 93 36.00 -3.56 10.64
N LYS A 94 35.69 -4.76 10.17
CA LYS A 94 36.58 -5.92 10.32
C LYS A 94 37.84 -5.80 9.48
N MET A 95 37.76 -5.09 8.38
CA MET A 95 38.90 -4.88 7.49
C MET A 95 39.84 -3.77 7.95
N VAL A 96 39.38 -2.91 8.79
CA VAL A 96 40.17 -1.78 9.34
C VAL A 96 40.74 -2.15 10.71
#